data_82de49f9bfd27019c05fefb938cdf133
#
_entry.id   82de49f9bfd27019c05fefb938cdf133
#
_cell.length_a   1.000
_cell.length_b   1.000
_cell.length_c   1.000
_cell.angle_alpha   90.00
_cell.angle_beta   90.00
_cell.angle_gamma   90.00
#
_symmetry.space_group_name_H-M   'P 1'
#
loop_
_entity.id
_entity.type
_entity.pdbx_description
1 polymer ?
#
loop_
_entity_poly.entity_id
_entity_poly.type
_entity_poly.pdbx_seq_one_letter_code
_entity_poly.pdbx_strand_id
1 'polypeptide(L)'
;MEPPPKKRCPHSTTAPELTLGAPRTQAASGRYVTKGGVTVDRLVKPLADPSEALEGLIDQLDQERGCVFQSSYEVPGRYARWTMGFVNPPLAFEGWGRRFTITALNKRGSALLPAIRAALHGIPALASLKVDGEAALHGSVKEVEAFFTEEERSRQHSIFSVVRALIDLFGYDLEVQLGLYGAFGYDLTFQFETVALTQRRDATQRDLVLYLPDEIMVIDVLQHGQSATLGSDPARLLRLLRARLAALISSALP
;
A
#
# COMPACT_ATOMS: atom_id res chain seq x y z
N MET A 1 11.70 61.24 -13.86
CA MET A 1 11.73 59.95 -14.57
C MET A 1 10.97 58.98 -13.68
N GLU A 2 9.66 58.82 -13.93
CA GLU A 2 8.79 57.94 -13.15
C GLU A 2 8.98 56.45 -13.58
N PRO A 3 8.98 55.50 -12.66
CA PRO A 3 9.08 54.10 -13.02
C PRO A 3 7.77 53.60 -13.66
N PRO A 4 7.84 52.64 -14.62
CA PRO A 4 6.67 52.17 -15.34
C PRO A 4 5.75 51.35 -14.43
N PRO A 5 4.43 51.34 -14.68
CA PRO A 5 3.45 50.62 -13.85
C PRO A 5 3.62 49.13 -13.94
N LYS A 6 3.63 48.46 -12.78
CA LYS A 6 3.65 47.01 -12.65
C LYS A 6 2.38 46.41 -13.24
N LYS A 7 2.50 45.62 -14.31
CA LYS A 7 1.42 44.81 -14.87
C LYS A 7 0.97 43.81 -13.82
N ARG A 8 -0.28 43.89 -13.40
CA ARG A 8 -0.95 42.83 -12.61
C ARG A 8 -1.15 41.58 -13.50
N CYS A 9 -0.60 40.46 -13.08
CA CYS A 9 -0.95 39.17 -13.68
C CYS A 9 -2.38 38.81 -13.31
N PRO A 10 -3.21 38.40 -14.27
CA PRO A 10 -4.54 37.87 -14.00
C PRO A 10 -4.40 36.37 -13.71
N HIS A 11 -4.13 35.99 -12.48
CA HIS A 11 -4.28 34.59 -12.00
C HIS A 11 -5.27 34.57 -10.85
N SER A 12 -6.54 34.68 -11.22
CA SER A 12 -7.64 34.15 -10.45
C SER A 12 -8.17 32.96 -11.22
N THR A 13 -7.38 31.88 -11.22
CA THR A 13 -7.91 30.54 -11.46
C THR A 13 -8.21 29.99 -10.09
N THR A 14 -9.46 30.02 -9.70
CA THR A 14 -10.01 29.29 -8.57
C THR A 14 -9.59 27.83 -8.76
N ALA A 15 -8.67 27.37 -7.93
CA ALA A 15 -8.35 25.95 -7.87
C ALA A 15 -9.68 25.20 -7.65
N PRO A 16 -9.94 24.10 -8.35
CA PRO A 16 -11.13 23.29 -8.07
C PRO A 16 -11.04 22.90 -6.60
N GLU A 17 -12.04 23.31 -5.84
CA GLU A 17 -12.27 22.88 -4.47
C GLU A 17 -12.36 21.35 -4.55
N LEU A 18 -11.31 20.66 -4.09
CA LEU A 18 -11.33 19.22 -3.90
C LEU A 18 -12.39 18.98 -2.82
N THR A 19 -13.62 18.83 -3.26
CA THR A 19 -14.69 18.30 -2.44
C THR A 19 -14.23 16.92 -2.01
N LEU A 20 -13.68 16.82 -0.80
CA LEU A 20 -13.50 15.52 -0.17
C LEU A 20 -14.88 14.87 -0.19
N GLY A 21 -15.04 13.92 -1.11
CA GLY A 21 -16.31 13.21 -1.25
C GLY A 21 -16.75 12.73 0.13
N ALA A 22 -18.05 12.84 0.39
CA ALA A 22 -18.66 12.35 1.61
C ALA A 22 -18.07 10.98 1.94
N PRO A 23 -17.81 10.65 3.24
CA PRO A 23 -17.20 9.40 3.63
C PRO A 23 -18.00 8.29 2.97
N ARG A 24 -17.38 7.60 2.00
CA ARG A 24 -17.98 6.43 1.36
C ARG A 24 -18.28 5.50 2.51
N THR A 25 -19.57 5.23 2.73
CA THR A 25 -20.04 4.35 3.79
C THR A 25 -19.28 3.04 3.61
N GLN A 26 -18.35 2.78 4.51
CA GLN A 26 -17.54 1.57 4.44
C GLN A 26 -18.51 0.39 4.48
N ALA A 27 -18.52 -0.41 3.42
CA ALA A 27 -19.41 -1.54 3.32
C ALA A 27 -19.30 -2.42 4.56
N ALA A 28 -20.44 -2.94 5.03
CA ALA A 28 -20.50 -3.95 6.07
C ALA A 28 -19.68 -5.19 5.69
N SER A 29 -19.49 -6.12 6.62
CA SER A 29 -18.93 -7.44 6.31
C SER A 29 -19.59 -8.04 5.06
N GLY A 30 -18.81 -8.67 4.19
CA GLY A 30 -19.34 -9.21 2.92
C GLY A 30 -18.27 -9.89 2.09
N ARG A 31 -18.69 -10.46 0.96
CA ARG A 31 -17.80 -11.10 -0.01
C ARG A 31 -17.77 -10.27 -1.29
N TYR A 32 -16.57 -10.10 -1.84
CA TYR A 32 -16.36 -9.47 -3.14
C TYR A 32 -15.21 -10.13 -3.91
N VAL A 33 -15.11 -9.81 -5.20
CA VAL A 33 -14.03 -10.27 -6.06
C VAL A 33 -13.22 -9.04 -6.50
N THR A 34 -11.92 -9.11 -6.38
CA THR A 34 -11.00 -8.06 -6.81
C THR A 34 -10.93 -7.97 -8.34
N LYS A 35 -10.32 -6.91 -8.87
CA LYS A 35 -10.09 -6.75 -10.32
C LYS A 35 -9.29 -7.90 -10.93
N GLY A 36 -8.37 -8.47 -10.16
CA GLY A 36 -7.58 -9.64 -10.56
C GLY A 36 -8.21 -11.00 -10.29
N GLY A 37 -9.49 -11.06 -9.89
CA GLY A 37 -10.21 -12.32 -9.68
C GLY A 37 -9.99 -12.98 -8.32
N VAL A 38 -9.34 -12.32 -7.37
CA VAL A 38 -9.17 -12.83 -6.01
C VAL A 38 -10.45 -12.62 -5.21
N THR A 39 -10.99 -13.69 -4.62
CA THR A 39 -12.15 -13.59 -3.74
C THR A 39 -11.71 -13.14 -2.33
N VAL A 40 -12.38 -12.14 -1.82
CA VAL A 40 -12.13 -11.56 -0.49
C VAL A 40 -13.38 -11.69 0.37
N ASP A 41 -13.25 -12.37 1.50
CA ASP A 41 -14.26 -12.39 2.56
C ASP A 41 -13.89 -11.28 3.57
N ARG A 42 -14.61 -10.18 3.51
CA ARG A 42 -14.41 -9.02 4.37
C ARG A 42 -15.19 -9.17 5.67
N LEU A 43 -14.50 -9.10 6.79
CA LEU A 43 -15.08 -9.07 8.11
C LEU A 43 -14.71 -7.77 8.82
N VAL A 44 -15.70 -7.05 9.32
CA VAL A 44 -15.52 -5.85 10.13
C VAL A 44 -15.94 -6.13 11.55
N LYS A 45 -15.04 -5.89 12.50
CA LYS A 45 -15.31 -6.02 13.94
C LYS A 45 -15.09 -4.66 14.62
N PRO A 46 -16.02 -4.19 15.45
CA PRO A 46 -15.77 -3.02 16.27
C PRO A 46 -14.70 -3.36 17.33
N LEU A 47 -13.87 -2.38 17.67
CA LEU A 47 -12.96 -2.45 18.80
C LEU A 47 -13.66 -1.84 20.02
N ALA A 48 -13.57 -2.48 21.17
CA ALA A 48 -14.19 -1.99 22.39
C ALA A 48 -13.44 -0.78 22.96
N ASP A 49 -12.11 -0.87 23.06
CA ASP A 49 -11.20 0.18 23.46
C ASP A 49 -10.08 0.38 22.43
N PRO A 50 -9.99 1.58 21.82
CA PRO A 50 -8.96 1.89 20.84
C PRO A 50 -7.55 1.96 21.40
N SER A 51 -7.42 2.50 22.61
CA SER A 51 -6.13 2.71 23.23
C SER A 51 -5.52 1.38 23.62
N GLU A 52 -6.31 0.53 24.28
CA GLU A 52 -5.91 -0.83 24.63
C GLU A 52 -5.56 -1.66 23.38
N ALA A 53 -6.38 -1.54 22.32
CA ALA A 53 -6.13 -2.25 21.08
C ALA A 53 -4.84 -1.79 20.37
N LEU A 54 -4.53 -0.48 20.42
CA LEU A 54 -3.30 0.07 19.86
C LEU A 54 -2.08 -0.36 20.67
N GLU A 55 -2.14 -0.28 21.99
CA GLU A 55 -1.07 -0.77 22.88
C GLU A 55 -0.80 -2.25 22.65
N GLY A 56 -1.84 -3.08 22.62
CA GLY A 56 -1.70 -4.51 22.35
C GLY A 56 -1.14 -4.82 20.96
N LEU A 57 -1.39 -3.97 19.95
CA LEU A 57 -0.77 -4.13 18.65
C LEU A 57 0.71 -3.72 18.70
N ILE A 58 1.05 -2.65 19.40
CA ILE A 58 2.45 -2.20 19.56
C ILE A 58 3.28 -3.26 20.29
N ASP A 59 2.75 -3.86 21.35
CA ASP A 59 3.42 -4.93 22.09
C ASP A 59 3.72 -6.15 21.18
N GLN A 60 2.83 -6.47 20.26
CA GLN A 60 3.05 -7.57 19.31
C GLN A 60 4.16 -7.26 18.30
N LEU A 61 4.41 -5.98 17.96
CA LEU A 61 5.47 -5.61 17.01
C LEU A 61 6.88 -5.91 17.52
N ASP A 62 7.07 -6.11 18.82
CA ASP A 62 8.34 -6.56 19.39
C ASP A 62 8.68 -8.01 19.03
N GLN A 63 7.67 -8.81 18.68
CA GLN A 63 7.81 -10.24 18.41
C GLN A 63 7.46 -10.61 16.97
N GLU A 64 6.56 -9.86 16.34
CA GLU A 64 6.03 -10.17 15.02
C GLU A 64 6.29 -9.04 14.01
N ARG A 65 6.36 -9.41 12.73
CA ARG A 65 6.43 -8.42 11.65
C ARG A 65 5.12 -7.68 11.55
N GLY A 66 5.21 -6.38 11.39
CA GLY A 66 4.06 -5.52 11.24
C GLY A 66 4.44 -4.06 11.10
N CYS A 67 3.45 -3.20 11.21
CA CYS A 67 3.66 -1.76 11.14
C CYS A 67 2.52 -1.00 11.81
N VAL A 68 2.83 0.16 12.41
CA VAL A 68 1.87 1.17 12.83
C VAL A 68 2.13 2.46 12.07
N PHE A 69 1.10 3.03 11.50
CA PHE A 69 1.09 4.36 10.90
C PHE A 69 0.27 5.28 11.78
N GLN A 70 0.92 6.21 12.43
CA GLN A 70 0.29 7.20 13.29
C GLN A 70 0.85 8.57 12.98
N SER A 71 -0.01 9.56 12.87
CA SER A 71 0.38 10.96 12.77
C SER A 71 0.05 11.67 14.07
N SER A 72 1.07 12.29 14.66
CA SER A 72 0.94 13.14 15.86
C SER A 72 0.81 14.63 15.52
N TYR A 73 0.72 14.99 14.23
CA TYR A 73 0.64 16.38 13.83
C TYR A 73 -0.74 16.97 14.13
N GLU A 74 -0.79 17.93 15.04
CA GLU A 74 -1.99 18.46 15.68
C GLU A 74 -2.76 19.51 14.85
N VAL A 75 -2.84 19.40 13.54
CA VAL A 75 -3.78 20.26 12.81
C VAL A 75 -5.09 19.50 12.65
N PRO A 76 -6.09 19.79 13.49
CA PRO A 76 -7.37 19.10 13.46
C PRO A 76 -7.98 19.09 12.05
N GLY A 77 -8.32 17.89 11.56
CA GLY A 77 -8.98 17.72 10.27
C GLY A 77 -8.10 17.75 9.02
N ARG A 78 -6.79 18.07 9.11
CA ARG A 78 -5.94 18.15 7.94
C ARG A 78 -4.96 16.99 7.77
N TYR A 79 -4.27 16.56 8.82
CA TYR A 79 -3.15 15.62 8.70
C TYR A 79 -3.20 14.42 9.64
N ALA A 80 -3.98 14.48 10.71
CA ALA A 80 -4.07 13.43 11.70
C ALA A 80 -5.51 12.91 11.77
N ARG A 81 -5.88 12.01 10.86
CA ARG A 81 -7.21 11.40 10.90
C ARG A 81 -7.17 9.93 11.28
N TRP A 82 -6.18 9.21 10.80
CA TRP A 82 -6.15 7.76 10.89
C TRP A 82 -4.93 7.30 11.67
N THR A 83 -5.14 6.43 12.65
CA THR A 83 -4.12 5.51 13.14
C THR A 83 -4.43 4.14 12.56
N MET A 84 -3.46 3.54 11.89
CA MET A 84 -3.60 2.25 11.22
C MET A 84 -2.45 1.34 11.59
N GLY A 85 -2.73 0.05 11.75
CA GLY A 85 -1.67 -0.90 12.04
C GLY A 85 -2.06 -2.33 11.73
N PHE A 86 -1.05 -3.16 11.58
CA PHE A 86 -1.19 -4.59 11.36
C PHE A 86 0.02 -5.34 11.92
N VAL A 87 -0.18 -6.60 12.25
CA VAL A 87 0.86 -7.57 12.61
C VAL A 87 0.66 -8.86 11.83
N ASN A 88 1.71 -9.67 11.70
CA ASN A 88 1.69 -10.99 11.06
C ASN A 88 1.05 -10.98 9.67
N PRO A 89 1.49 -10.09 8.75
CA PRO A 89 0.96 -10.04 7.40
C PRO A 89 1.26 -11.33 6.65
N PRO A 90 0.40 -11.79 5.71
CA PRO A 90 0.66 -12.99 4.92
C PRO A 90 1.84 -12.87 3.96
N LEU A 91 2.10 -11.68 3.41
CA LEU A 91 3.11 -11.48 2.37
C LEU A 91 4.01 -10.30 2.65
N ALA A 92 5.29 -10.46 2.31
CA ALA A 92 6.25 -9.37 2.16
C ALA A 92 6.73 -9.28 0.71
N PHE A 93 6.79 -8.07 0.18
CA PHE A 93 7.41 -7.73 -1.09
C PHE A 93 8.63 -6.86 -0.82
N GLU A 94 9.79 -7.36 -1.15
CA GLU A 94 11.08 -6.69 -0.92
C GLU A 94 11.80 -6.47 -2.25
N GLY A 95 12.46 -5.33 -2.40
CA GLY A 95 13.14 -4.95 -3.63
C GLY A 95 14.57 -4.45 -3.40
N TRP A 96 15.45 -4.78 -4.35
CA TRP A 96 16.85 -4.36 -4.43
C TRP A 96 17.17 -3.95 -5.87
N GLY A 97 17.19 -2.66 -6.15
CA GLY A 97 17.29 -2.18 -7.52
C GLY A 97 16.15 -2.78 -8.36
N ARG A 98 16.51 -3.52 -9.41
CA ARG A 98 15.55 -4.17 -10.31
C ARG A 98 15.17 -5.59 -9.92
N ARG A 99 15.77 -6.14 -8.86
CA ARG A 99 15.45 -7.47 -8.33
C ARG A 99 14.41 -7.35 -7.22
N PHE A 100 13.57 -8.36 -7.09
CA PHE A 100 12.57 -8.41 -6.02
C PHE A 100 12.34 -9.84 -5.54
N THR A 101 11.80 -9.93 -4.33
CA THR A 101 11.30 -11.16 -3.75
C THR A 101 9.92 -10.92 -3.16
N ILE A 102 8.98 -11.82 -3.41
CA ILE A 102 7.69 -11.86 -2.74
C ILE A 102 7.68 -13.12 -1.88
N THR A 103 7.71 -12.93 -0.57
CA THR A 103 7.83 -14.01 0.42
C THR A 103 6.49 -14.25 1.10
N ALA A 104 6.06 -15.51 1.14
CA ALA A 104 4.98 -15.95 2.01
C ALA A 104 5.48 -16.03 3.44
N LEU A 105 4.95 -15.20 4.33
CA LEU A 105 5.35 -15.16 5.73
C LEU A 105 4.63 -16.21 6.59
N ASN A 106 3.54 -16.75 6.08
CA ASN A 106 2.72 -17.77 6.72
C ASN A 106 1.90 -18.55 5.68
N LYS A 107 1.12 -19.57 6.12
CA LYS A 107 0.28 -20.40 5.23
C LYS A 107 -0.74 -19.60 4.41
N ARG A 108 -1.21 -18.47 4.93
CA ARG A 108 -2.13 -17.59 4.18
C ARG A 108 -1.43 -16.96 2.98
N GLY A 109 -0.17 -16.57 3.16
CA GLY A 109 0.67 -16.06 2.09
C GLY A 109 0.98 -17.12 1.02
N SER A 110 1.32 -18.35 1.43
CA SER A 110 1.57 -19.45 0.49
C SER A 110 0.36 -19.67 -0.45
N ALA A 111 -0.85 -19.57 0.08
CA ALA A 111 -2.08 -19.71 -0.71
C ALA A 111 -2.28 -18.61 -1.77
N LEU A 112 -1.63 -17.45 -1.60
CA LEU A 112 -1.73 -16.31 -2.53
C LEU A 112 -0.68 -16.36 -3.64
N LEU A 113 0.46 -17.03 -3.44
CA LEU A 113 1.57 -17.05 -4.40
C LEU A 113 1.17 -17.53 -5.79
N PRO A 114 0.31 -18.56 -5.98
CA PRO A 114 -0.12 -18.98 -7.31
C PRO A 114 -0.84 -17.86 -8.09
N ALA A 115 -1.76 -17.13 -7.44
CA ALA A 115 -2.46 -16.02 -8.07
C ALA A 115 -1.51 -14.87 -8.42
N ILE A 116 -0.58 -14.54 -7.53
CA ILE A 116 0.46 -13.53 -7.77
C ILE A 116 1.35 -13.94 -8.93
N ARG A 117 1.80 -15.20 -8.96
CA ARG A 117 2.59 -15.74 -10.07
C ARG A 117 1.84 -15.58 -11.40
N ALA A 118 0.57 -15.93 -11.45
CA ALA A 118 -0.24 -15.80 -12.66
C ALA A 118 -0.35 -14.35 -13.12
N ALA A 119 -0.62 -13.41 -12.20
CA ALA A 119 -0.69 -11.98 -12.49
C ALA A 119 0.63 -11.41 -12.99
N LEU A 120 1.76 -11.87 -12.44
CA LEU A 120 3.09 -11.40 -12.83
C LEU A 120 3.58 -12.01 -14.14
N HIS A 121 3.18 -13.24 -14.47
CA HIS A 121 3.69 -13.97 -15.65
C HIS A 121 3.45 -13.23 -16.98
N GLY A 122 2.41 -12.41 -17.06
CA GLY A 122 2.04 -11.69 -18.28
C GLY A 122 2.61 -10.27 -18.39
N ILE A 123 3.35 -9.77 -17.40
CA ILE A 123 3.81 -8.37 -17.45
C ILE A 123 5.04 -8.21 -18.37
N PRO A 124 5.00 -7.28 -19.35
CA PRO A 124 6.12 -7.03 -20.26
C PRO A 124 7.41 -6.58 -19.56
N ALA A 125 7.26 -6.01 -18.35
CA ALA A 125 8.37 -5.48 -17.58
C ALA A 125 9.30 -6.55 -16.98
N LEU A 126 8.85 -7.81 -16.84
CA LEU A 126 9.66 -8.84 -16.21
C LEU A 126 10.77 -9.35 -17.14
N ALA A 127 11.98 -9.42 -16.58
CA ALA A 127 13.11 -10.14 -17.18
C ALA A 127 13.13 -11.60 -16.73
N SER A 128 12.79 -11.87 -15.48
CA SER A 128 12.74 -13.23 -14.91
C SER A 128 11.72 -13.34 -13.78
N LEU A 129 11.18 -14.55 -13.63
CA LEU A 129 10.36 -14.92 -12.48
C LEU A 129 10.65 -16.40 -12.15
N LYS A 130 11.15 -16.64 -10.94
CA LYS A 130 11.44 -17.98 -10.42
C LYS A 130 10.59 -18.24 -9.19
N VAL A 131 10.12 -19.46 -9.06
CA VAL A 131 9.34 -19.93 -7.92
C VAL A 131 10.24 -20.72 -7.00
N ASP A 132 10.22 -20.40 -5.73
CA ASP A 132 10.89 -21.16 -4.67
C ASP A 132 9.84 -21.87 -3.81
N GLY A 133 9.43 -23.04 -4.29
CA GLY A 133 8.40 -23.84 -3.66
C GLY A 133 7.09 -23.05 -3.41
N GLU A 134 6.56 -23.20 -2.19
CA GLU A 134 5.42 -22.45 -1.69
C GLU A 134 5.83 -21.25 -0.82
N ALA A 135 7.13 -20.94 -0.77
CA ALA A 135 7.68 -19.95 0.15
C ALA A 135 7.88 -18.58 -0.48
N ALA A 136 8.34 -18.54 -1.75
CA ALA A 136 8.68 -17.26 -2.37
C ALA A 136 8.62 -17.26 -3.90
N LEU A 137 8.51 -16.04 -4.44
CA LEU A 137 8.74 -15.71 -5.85
C LEU A 137 9.92 -14.75 -5.93
N HIS A 138 10.92 -15.09 -6.72
CA HIS A 138 12.07 -14.24 -7.01
C HIS A 138 12.00 -13.73 -8.43
N GLY A 139 12.14 -12.45 -8.64
CA GLY A 139 12.06 -11.89 -9.98
C GLY A 139 13.00 -10.72 -10.20
N SER A 140 13.11 -10.35 -11.47
CA SER A 140 13.79 -9.13 -11.88
C SER A 140 13.03 -8.42 -13.00
N VAL A 141 13.14 -7.10 -13.00
CA VAL A 141 12.59 -6.22 -14.03
C VAL A 141 13.66 -5.97 -15.08
N LYS A 142 13.25 -5.88 -16.35
CA LYS A 142 14.13 -5.58 -17.49
C LYS A 142 14.89 -4.27 -17.25
N GLU A 143 16.14 -4.27 -17.63
CA GLU A 143 16.91 -3.04 -17.72
C GLU A 143 16.42 -2.20 -18.89
N VAL A 144 16.64 -0.92 -18.77
CA VAL A 144 16.27 0.06 -19.79
C VAL A 144 17.56 0.52 -20.47
N GLU A 145 17.73 0.14 -21.74
CA GLU A 145 18.98 0.36 -22.49
C GLU A 145 19.03 1.71 -23.25
N ALA A 146 17.92 2.45 -23.30
CA ALA A 146 17.82 3.64 -24.14
C ALA A 146 17.80 4.94 -23.31
N PHE A 147 18.31 5.99 -23.94
CA PHE A 147 18.10 7.35 -23.46
C PHE A 147 16.65 7.78 -23.76
N PHE A 148 15.92 8.12 -22.73
CA PHE A 148 14.55 8.59 -22.83
C PHE A 148 14.46 10.08 -22.53
N THR A 149 13.46 10.73 -23.11
CA THR A 149 13.07 12.07 -22.70
C THR A 149 12.59 12.05 -21.24
N GLU A 150 12.62 13.18 -20.56
CA GLU A 150 12.22 13.29 -19.17
C GLU A 150 10.78 12.78 -18.95
N GLU A 151 9.88 13.06 -19.89
CA GLU A 151 8.48 12.60 -19.86
C GLU A 151 8.33 11.08 -20.01
N GLU A 152 9.20 10.46 -20.80
CA GLU A 152 9.18 9.02 -21.04
C GLU A 152 9.86 8.23 -19.93
N ARG A 153 10.75 8.85 -19.17
CA ARG A 153 11.51 8.22 -18.10
C ARG A 153 10.63 7.58 -17.04
N SER A 154 9.57 8.28 -16.62
CA SER A 154 8.62 7.80 -15.60
C SER A 154 7.75 6.63 -16.08
N ARG A 155 7.66 6.41 -17.40
CA ARG A 155 6.88 5.32 -18.03
C ARG A 155 7.68 4.04 -18.22
N GLN A 156 9.00 4.09 -17.97
CA GLN A 156 9.86 2.94 -18.17
C GLN A 156 9.57 1.78 -17.19
N HIS A 157 9.95 0.58 -17.63
CA HIS A 157 9.86 -0.60 -16.78
C HIS A 157 10.71 -0.44 -15.52
N SER A 158 10.10 -0.60 -14.38
CA SER A 158 10.74 -0.48 -13.08
C SER A 158 10.07 -1.42 -12.09
N ILE A 159 10.58 -1.50 -10.88
CA ILE A 159 9.97 -2.29 -9.81
C ILE A 159 8.51 -1.86 -9.55
N PHE A 160 8.17 -0.60 -9.84
CA PHE A 160 6.79 -0.11 -9.76
C PHE A 160 5.85 -0.80 -10.76
N SER A 161 6.34 -1.39 -11.84
CA SER A 161 5.52 -2.20 -12.74
C SER A 161 5.00 -3.46 -12.03
N VAL A 162 5.82 -4.05 -11.15
CA VAL A 162 5.42 -5.17 -10.30
C VAL A 162 4.43 -4.71 -9.23
N VAL A 163 4.70 -3.58 -8.57
CA VAL A 163 3.77 -2.99 -7.57
C VAL A 163 2.39 -2.74 -8.18
N ARG A 164 2.34 -2.14 -9.39
CA ARG A 164 1.06 -1.89 -10.08
C ARG A 164 0.32 -3.19 -10.39
N ALA A 165 1.01 -4.24 -10.84
CA ALA A 165 0.38 -5.53 -11.09
C ALA A 165 -0.20 -6.17 -9.81
N LEU A 166 0.46 -5.99 -8.66
CA LEU A 166 -0.09 -6.43 -7.38
C LEU A 166 -1.30 -5.59 -6.95
N ILE A 167 -1.25 -4.27 -7.17
CA ILE A 167 -2.39 -3.38 -6.91
C ILE A 167 -3.58 -3.77 -7.80
N ASP A 168 -3.34 -4.06 -9.09
CA ASP A 168 -4.41 -4.48 -10.00
C ASP A 168 -4.98 -5.85 -9.62
N LEU A 169 -4.12 -6.79 -9.17
CA LEU A 169 -4.57 -8.10 -8.70
C LEU A 169 -5.50 -8.01 -7.49
N PHE A 170 -5.13 -7.21 -6.48
CA PHE A 170 -5.87 -7.10 -5.22
C PHE A 170 -6.83 -5.91 -5.18
N GLY A 171 -6.80 -5.02 -6.17
CA GLY A 171 -7.60 -3.80 -6.18
C GLY A 171 -9.11 -4.04 -6.24
N TYR A 172 -9.86 -3.26 -5.45
CA TYR A 172 -11.31 -3.20 -5.47
C TYR A 172 -11.77 -1.77 -5.16
N ASP A 173 -12.60 -1.19 -6.02
CA ASP A 173 -12.91 0.24 -5.97
C ASP A 173 -13.66 0.70 -4.71
N LEU A 174 -14.32 -0.22 -4.03
CA LEU A 174 -15.09 0.07 -2.80
C LEU A 174 -14.32 -0.30 -1.53
N GLU A 175 -13.13 -0.91 -1.63
CA GLU A 175 -12.28 -1.26 -0.50
C GLU A 175 -11.04 -0.37 -0.47
N VAL A 176 -10.96 0.50 0.53
CA VAL A 176 -9.86 1.47 0.66
C VAL A 176 -8.71 0.98 1.54
N GLN A 177 -8.92 -0.08 2.32
CA GLN A 177 -7.91 -0.61 3.24
C GLN A 177 -7.15 -1.83 2.70
N LEU A 178 -7.67 -2.54 1.69
CA LEU A 178 -6.92 -3.62 1.07
C LEU A 178 -5.85 -3.04 0.15
N GLY A 179 -4.59 -3.25 0.50
CA GLY A 179 -3.48 -2.68 -0.25
C GLY A 179 -2.12 -3.10 0.27
N LEU A 180 -1.09 -2.50 -0.28
CA LEU A 180 0.29 -2.70 0.11
C LEU A 180 0.73 -1.59 1.07
N TYR A 181 1.33 -1.96 2.19
CA TYR A 181 1.74 -1.05 3.25
C TYR A 181 3.22 -1.22 3.56
N GLY A 182 3.95 -0.13 3.66
CA GLY A 182 5.38 -0.18 3.96
C GLY A 182 6.13 1.07 3.54
N ALA A 183 7.36 0.91 3.10
CA ALA A 183 8.25 2.01 2.78
C ALA A 183 8.94 1.85 1.42
N PHE A 184 9.11 2.98 0.75
CA PHE A 184 9.92 3.15 -0.45
C PHE A 184 11.20 3.88 -0.06
N GLY A 185 12.35 3.28 -0.35
CA GLY A 185 13.64 3.92 -0.17
C GLY A 185 13.90 4.97 -1.24
N TYR A 186 14.64 6.00 -0.89
CA TYR A 186 15.00 7.08 -1.82
C TYR A 186 15.76 6.55 -3.05
N ASP A 187 16.57 5.53 -2.88
CA ASP A 187 17.44 4.95 -3.91
C ASP A 187 16.68 4.26 -5.05
N LEU A 188 15.34 4.10 -4.93
CA LEU A 188 14.50 3.71 -6.05
C LEU A 188 14.57 4.68 -7.23
N THR A 189 14.97 5.93 -6.99
CA THR A 189 15.19 6.93 -8.04
C THR A 189 16.27 6.51 -9.03
N PHE A 190 17.24 5.70 -8.60
CA PHE A 190 18.32 5.21 -9.46
C PHE A 190 17.85 4.24 -10.57
N GLN A 191 16.60 3.80 -10.52
CA GLN A 191 16.00 3.06 -11.63
C GLN A 191 15.63 3.95 -12.83
N PHE A 192 15.52 5.26 -12.59
CA PHE A 192 15.11 6.27 -13.57
C PHE A 192 16.23 7.25 -13.89
N GLU A 193 17.14 7.48 -12.95
CA GLU A 193 18.24 8.41 -13.05
C GLU A 193 19.57 7.69 -12.97
N THR A 194 20.44 7.91 -13.93
CA THR A 194 21.81 7.40 -13.87
C THR A 194 22.65 8.32 -13.00
N VAL A 195 22.93 7.88 -11.78
CA VAL A 195 23.75 8.63 -10.81
C VAL A 195 25.03 7.86 -10.55
N ALA A 196 26.17 8.52 -10.68
CA ALA A 196 27.47 7.96 -10.28
C ALA A 196 27.53 7.96 -8.74
N LEU A 197 27.43 6.77 -8.14
CA LEU A 197 27.51 6.64 -6.69
C LEU A 197 28.97 6.74 -6.23
N THR A 198 29.25 7.63 -5.29
CA THR A 198 30.58 7.79 -4.68
C THR A 198 30.80 6.80 -3.55
N GLN A 199 29.73 6.30 -2.94
CA GLN A 199 29.79 5.31 -1.87
C GLN A 199 29.20 3.98 -2.34
N ARG A 200 29.87 2.89 -1.91
CA ARG A 200 29.38 1.54 -2.19
C ARG A 200 28.16 1.25 -1.31
N ARG A 201 27.07 0.84 -1.93
CA ARG A 201 25.88 0.39 -1.20
C ARG A 201 26.09 -1.00 -0.63
N ASP A 202 25.56 -1.25 0.55
CA ASP A 202 25.48 -2.61 1.10
C ASP A 202 24.54 -3.46 0.26
N ALA A 203 24.94 -4.69 -0.06
CA ALA A 203 24.17 -5.62 -0.86
C ALA A 203 22.84 -6.04 -0.21
N THR A 204 22.71 -5.90 1.10
CA THR A 204 21.52 -6.20 1.89
C THR A 204 20.56 -5.03 2.02
N GLN A 205 20.98 -3.83 1.61
CA GLN A 205 20.16 -2.61 1.69
C GLN A 205 18.97 -2.73 0.73
N ARG A 206 17.77 -2.82 1.30
CA ARG A 206 16.52 -2.87 0.57
C ARG A 206 16.11 -1.47 0.11
N ASP A 207 15.61 -1.38 -1.12
CA ASP A 207 15.05 -0.14 -1.69
C ASP A 207 13.54 -0.05 -1.45
N LEU A 208 12.91 -1.18 -1.13
CA LEU A 208 11.48 -1.29 -1.02
C LEU A 208 11.15 -2.43 -0.06
N VAL A 209 10.26 -2.18 0.87
CA VAL A 209 9.61 -3.20 1.69
C VAL A 209 8.13 -2.87 1.80
N LEU A 210 7.29 -3.73 1.24
CA LEU A 210 5.85 -3.62 1.34
C LEU A 210 5.26 -4.93 1.88
N TYR A 211 4.22 -4.81 2.68
CA TYR A 211 3.44 -5.92 3.19
C TYR A 211 2.03 -5.87 2.60
N LEU A 212 1.45 -7.04 2.36
CA LEU A 212 0.02 -7.19 2.10
C LEU A 212 -0.62 -7.74 3.38
N PRO A 213 -1.19 -6.92 4.25
CA PRO A 213 -1.91 -7.40 5.42
C PRO A 213 -3.30 -7.91 5.02
N ASP A 214 -3.78 -8.93 5.73
CA ASP A 214 -5.15 -9.44 5.64
C ASP A 214 -5.98 -9.09 6.88
N GLU A 215 -5.34 -8.50 7.89
CA GLU A 215 -5.97 -7.95 9.08
C GLU A 215 -5.37 -6.58 9.37
N ILE A 216 -6.22 -5.55 9.42
CA ILE A 216 -5.78 -4.17 9.64
C ILE A 216 -6.67 -3.55 10.73
N MET A 217 -6.02 -3.00 11.75
CA MET A 217 -6.67 -2.12 12.72
C MET A 217 -6.73 -0.71 12.14
N VAL A 218 -7.89 -0.06 12.26
CA VAL A 218 -8.10 1.32 11.80
C VAL A 218 -8.82 2.11 12.88
N ILE A 219 -8.22 3.20 13.32
CA ILE A 219 -8.79 4.13 14.31
C ILE A 219 -9.01 5.47 13.64
N ASP A 220 -10.25 5.98 13.64
CA ASP A 220 -10.56 7.32 13.16
C ASP A 220 -10.48 8.34 14.31
N VAL A 221 -9.39 9.07 14.38
CA VAL A 221 -9.06 10.00 15.47
C VAL A 221 -10.03 11.19 15.52
N LEU A 222 -10.58 11.63 14.37
CA LEU A 222 -11.52 12.77 14.34
C LEU A 222 -12.84 12.47 15.05
N GLN A 223 -13.25 11.21 15.04
CA GLN A 223 -14.47 10.80 15.70
C GLN A 223 -14.27 10.66 17.23
N HIS A 224 -13.01 10.46 17.67
CA HIS A 224 -12.65 10.44 19.09
C HIS A 224 -12.56 11.84 19.72
N GLY A 225 -12.01 12.83 19.02
CA GLY A 225 -11.86 14.19 19.52
C GLY A 225 -13.18 14.93 19.73
N GLN A 226 -14.26 14.57 19.02
CA GLN A 226 -15.60 15.14 19.20
C GLN A 226 -16.42 14.43 20.30
N SER A 227 -16.03 13.23 20.68
CA SER A 227 -16.73 12.44 21.72
C SER A 227 -16.43 12.91 23.14
N ALA A 228 -15.39 13.71 23.36
CA ALA A 228 -15.04 14.22 24.70
C ALA A 228 -16.00 15.31 25.21
N THR A 229 -16.92 15.84 24.39
CA THR A 229 -17.79 16.95 24.75
C THR A 229 -19.28 16.67 24.63
N LEU A 230 -19.74 15.57 24.07
CA LEU A 230 -21.17 15.23 23.98
C LEU A 230 -21.35 13.72 23.88
N GLY A 231 -21.99 13.12 24.88
CA GLY A 231 -22.28 11.71 25.09
C GLY A 231 -22.79 10.93 23.87
N SER A 232 -21.92 10.59 22.95
CA SER A 232 -22.17 9.69 21.85
C SER A 232 -21.34 8.43 22.04
N ASP A 233 -22.04 7.31 21.97
CA ASP A 233 -21.62 5.94 22.17
C ASP A 233 -20.25 5.63 21.47
N PRO A 234 -19.19 5.30 22.22
CA PRO A 234 -17.87 4.98 21.66
C PRO A 234 -17.84 3.69 20.82
N ALA A 235 -18.88 2.86 20.91
CA ALA A 235 -18.95 1.57 20.21
C ALA A 235 -19.11 1.66 18.67
N ARG A 236 -19.31 2.84 18.10
CA ARG A 236 -19.56 3.00 16.65
C ARG A 236 -18.30 3.16 15.78
N LEU A 237 -17.10 3.22 16.33
CA LEU A 237 -15.99 3.89 15.65
C LEU A 237 -14.75 3.09 15.36
N LEU A 238 -14.69 1.84 15.76
CA LEU A 238 -13.50 1.00 15.65
C LEU A 238 -13.79 -0.25 14.87
N ARG A 239 -13.00 -0.47 13.83
CA ARG A 239 -13.18 -1.59 12.93
C ARG A 239 -11.87 -2.33 12.74
N LEU A 240 -11.83 -3.57 13.18
CA LEU A 240 -10.82 -4.52 12.77
C LEU A 240 -11.27 -5.10 11.41
N LEU A 241 -10.49 -4.86 10.37
CA LEU A 241 -10.72 -5.41 9.05
C LEU A 241 -9.96 -6.72 8.92
N ARG A 242 -10.68 -7.83 8.91
CA ARG A 242 -10.14 -9.13 8.47
C ARG A 242 -10.59 -9.40 7.05
N ALA A 243 -9.66 -9.43 6.13
CA ALA A 243 -9.86 -9.97 4.81
C ALA A 243 -9.35 -11.41 4.78
N ARG A 244 -10.24 -12.39 4.60
CA ARG A 244 -9.81 -13.73 4.22
C ARG A 244 -9.61 -13.73 2.71
N LEU A 245 -8.36 -13.68 2.30
CA LEU A 245 -7.96 -13.82 0.91
C LEU A 245 -8.01 -15.30 0.54
N ALA A 246 -9.06 -15.72 -0.15
CA ALA A 246 -9.15 -17.05 -0.75
C ALA A 246 -8.86 -16.90 -2.24
N ALA A 247 -7.70 -17.38 -2.70
CA ALA A 247 -7.41 -17.49 -4.12
C ALA A 247 -8.15 -18.73 -4.66
N LEU A 248 -9.30 -18.52 -5.29
CA LEU A 248 -9.92 -19.54 -6.14
C LEU A 248 -9.15 -19.56 -7.47
N ILE A 249 -8.25 -20.51 -7.61
CA ILE A 249 -7.72 -20.88 -8.94
C ILE A 249 -8.90 -21.49 -9.68
N SER A 250 -9.58 -20.71 -10.50
CA SER A 250 -10.48 -21.25 -11.50
C SER A 250 -9.63 -22.05 -12.48
N SER A 251 -9.76 -23.39 -12.43
CA SER A 251 -9.22 -24.31 -13.43
C SER A 251 -10.05 -24.16 -14.71
N ALA A 252 -9.87 -23.05 -15.42
CA ALA A 252 -10.39 -22.82 -16.74
C ALA A 252 -9.35 -22.05 -17.55
N LEU A 253 -8.30 -22.77 -17.94
CA LEU A 253 -7.52 -22.45 -19.13
C LEU A 253 -7.69 -23.62 -20.09
N PRO A 254 -8.09 -23.33 -21.35
CA PRO A 254 -8.14 -24.37 -22.39
C PRO A 254 -6.76 -24.88 -22.74
#